data_14a739c57f9158f8c7bfc38d463f4127
#
_entry.id   14a739c57f9158f8c7bfc38d463f4127
#
_cell.length_a   1.000
_cell.length_b   1.000
_cell.length_c   1.000
_cell.angle_alpha   90.00
_cell.angle_beta   90.00
_cell.angle_gamma   90.00
#
_symmetry.space_group_name_H-M   'P 1'
#
loop_
_entity.id
_entity.type
_entity.pdbx_description
1 polymer ?
#
loop_
_entity_poly.entity_id
_entity_poly.type
_entity_poly.pdbx_seq_one_letter_code
_entity_poly.pdbx_strand_id
1 'polypeptide(L)'
;MFLIFSTFSYSQFLKEEITLNSANPFSFHDIIHNLKNQKKQIVSGELTIPFDINQPNKKYPLIVGVAGSLGWKKHHYDYLTMYQELGFATFELKSFKSRSIESTVGDQTQVTTAAMILDAYRALELLSVH
;
A
#
# COMPACT_ATOMS: atom_id res chain seq x y z
N MET A 1 -42.78 -2.98 25.92
CA MET A 1 -41.46 -3.61 25.91
C MET A 1 -40.84 -3.34 24.53
N PHE A 2 -39.92 -2.37 24.45
CA PHE A 2 -39.20 -2.07 23.20
C PHE A 2 -38.01 -3.00 23.10
N LEU A 3 -38.01 -3.92 22.14
CA LEU A 3 -36.81 -4.70 21.75
C LEU A 3 -35.91 -3.81 20.89
N ILE A 4 -34.80 -3.36 21.49
CA ILE A 4 -33.74 -2.71 20.74
C ILE A 4 -32.96 -3.82 20.04
N PHE A 5 -33.22 -4.02 18.75
CA PHE A 5 -32.35 -4.82 17.90
C PHE A 5 -31.07 -4.01 17.66
N SER A 6 -30.03 -4.31 18.42
CA SER A 6 -28.67 -3.88 18.10
C SER A 6 -28.27 -4.58 16.80
N THR A 7 -28.36 -3.88 15.67
CA THR A 7 -27.76 -4.34 14.42
C THR A 7 -26.24 -4.27 14.58
N PHE A 8 -25.62 -5.38 14.88
CA PHE A 8 -24.17 -5.53 14.73
C PHE A 8 -23.87 -5.42 13.23
N SER A 9 -23.44 -4.24 12.80
CA SER A 9 -22.86 -4.07 11.47
C SER A 9 -21.50 -4.78 11.49
N TYR A 10 -21.43 -5.97 10.93
CA TYR A 10 -20.16 -6.61 10.62
C TYR A 10 -19.49 -5.77 9.52
N SER A 11 -18.48 -4.99 9.92
CA SER A 11 -17.61 -4.34 8.95
C SER A 11 -16.87 -5.45 8.20
N GLN A 12 -17.25 -5.69 6.96
CA GLN A 12 -16.52 -6.59 6.07
C GLN A 12 -15.37 -5.81 5.43
N PHE A 13 -14.24 -6.49 5.23
CA PHE A 13 -13.12 -5.95 4.48
C PHE A 13 -13.02 -6.68 3.15
N LEU A 14 -12.91 -5.91 2.07
CA LEU A 14 -12.56 -6.42 0.75
C LEU A 14 -11.06 -6.30 0.58
N LYS A 15 -10.43 -7.36 0.08
CA LYS A 15 -9.00 -7.42 -0.20
C LYS A 15 -8.76 -7.69 -1.68
N GLU A 16 -7.86 -6.92 -2.25
CA GLU A 16 -7.48 -7.01 -3.66
C GLU A 16 -5.98 -6.87 -3.81
N GLU A 17 -5.35 -7.80 -4.54
CA GLU A 17 -3.97 -7.65 -4.97
C GLU A 17 -3.92 -6.76 -6.21
N ILE A 18 -3.20 -5.65 -6.09
CA ILE A 18 -3.06 -4.66 -7.17
C ILE A 18 -1.61 -4.62 -7.62
N THR A 19 -1.40 -4.54 -8.93
CA THR A 19 -0.09 -4.33 -9.52
C THR A 19 -0.01 -2.95 -10.16
N LEU A 20 1.17 -2.33 -10.07
CA LEU A 20 1.44 -1.02 -10.63
C LEU A 20 2.78 -0.98 -11.36
N ASN A 21 2.87 -0.08 -12.34
CA ASN A 21 4.10 0.17 -13.08
C ASN A 21 4.97 1.17 -12.31
N SER A 22 6.19 0.76 -12.01
CA SER A 22 7.21 1.56 -11.37
C SER A 22 8.57 1.41 -12.07
N ALA A 23 9.63 1.82 -11.41
CA ALA A 23 10.99 1.69 -11.90
C ALA A 23 11.98 1.51 -10.74
N ASN A 24 13.25 1.32 -11.08
CA ASN A 24 14.35 1.16 -10.14
C ASN A 24 15.33 2.35 -10.21
N PRO A 25 14.93 3.58 -9.86
CA PRO A 25 15.86 4.71 -9.79
C PRO A 25 16.87 4.51 -8.66
N PHE A 26 18.11 4.87 -8.89
CA PHE A 26 19.12 4.85 -7.83
C PHE A 26 19.00 6.05 -6.89
N SER A 27 18.59 7.21 -7.43
CA SER A 27 18.54 8.46 -6.69
C SER A 27 17.27 9.27 -7.02
N PHE A 28 17.01 10.30 -6.24
CA PHE A 28 15.94 11.28 -6.55
C PHE A 28 16.23 12.06 -7.84
N HIS A 29 17.51 12.30 -8.17
CA HIS A 29 17.90 12.89 -9.43
C HIS A 29 17.39 12.05 -10.62
N ASP A 30 17.50 10.72 -10.52
CA ASP A 30 16.99 9.82 -11.56
C ASP A 30 15.47 9.93 -11.73
N ILE A 31 14.72 10.08 -10.63
CA ILE A 31 13.27 10.29 -10.69
C ILE A 31 12.94 11.59 -11.43
N ILE A 32 13.65 12.67 -11.12
CA ILE A 32 13.33 14.01 -11.62
C ILE A 32 13.78 14.19 -13.07
N HIS A 33 14.98 13.71 -13.42
CA HIS A 33 15.63 14.04 -14.68
C HIS A 33 15.77 12.88 -15.66
N ASN A 34 15.67 11.63 -15.21
CA ASN A 34 16.05 10.46 -16.00
C ASN A 34 15.12 9.25 -15.80
N LEU A 35 13.88 9.47 -15.35
CA LEU A 35 12.95 8.39 -15.02
C LEU A 35 12.64 7.48 -16.21
N LYS A 36 12.56 8.05 -17.42
CA LYS A 36 12.24 7.30 -18.65
C LYS A 36 13.27 6.22 -18.99
N ASN A 37 14.52 6.41 -18.56
CA ASN A 37 15.63 5.49 -18.84
C ASN A 37 15.89 4.50 -17.67
N GLN A 38 15.15 4.62 -16.57
CA GLN A 38 15.30 3.71 -15.46
C GLN A 38 14.71 2.33 -15.78
N LYS A 39 15.32 1.28 -15.24
CA LYS A 39 14.82 -0.09 -15.37
C LYS A 39 13.39 -0.15 -14.84
N LYS A 40 12.46 -0.57 -15.69
CA LYS A 40 11.05 -0.75 -15.32
C LYS A 40 10.89 -1.87 -14.30
N GLN A 41 9.93 -1.68 -13.40
CA GLN A 41 9.58 -2.61 -12.34
C GLN A 41 8.06 -2.71 -12.21
N ILE A 42 7.55 -3.94 -12.17
CA ILE A 42 6.17 -4.17 -11.71
C ILE A 42 6.22 -4.33 -10.20
N VAL A 43 5.41 -3.57 -9.52
CA VAL A 43 5.29 -3.62 -8.06
C VAL A 43 3.87 -4.04 -7.70
N SER A 44 3.73 -4.87 -6.69
CA SER A 44 2.42 -5.29 -6.19
C SER A 44 2.16 -4.74 -4.78
N GLY A 45 0.89 -4.77 -4.40
CA GLY A 45 0.45 -4.48 -3.05
C GLY A 45 -0.94 -5.02 -2.80
N GLU A 46 -1.33 -5.14 -1.53
CA GLU A 46 -2.66 -5.55 -1.12
C GLU A 46 -3.46 -4.33 -0.69
N LEU A 47 -4.54 -4.04 -1.43
CA LEU A 47 -5.55 -3.05 -1.06
C LEU A 47 -6.57 -3.71 -0.14
N THR A 48 -6.82 -3.12 1.03
CA THR A 48 -7.89 -3.52 1.94
C THR A 48 -8.84 -2.36 2.12
N ILE A 49 -10.12 -2.56 1.80
CA ILE A 49 -11.16 -1.54 1.87
C ILE A 49 -12.20 -1.97 2.92
N PRO A 50 -12.56 -1.13 3.91
CA PRO A 50 -13.73 -1.36 4.72
C PRO A 50 -14.96 -1.36 3.80
N PHE A 51 -15.76 -2.41 3.84
CA PHE A 51 -16.91 -2.55 2.96
C PHE A 51 -18.20 -2.43 3.74
N ASP A 52 -19.08 -1.53 3.30
CA ASP A 52 -20.44 -1.41 3.77
C ASP A 52 -21.42 -1.71 2.63
N ILE A 53 -22.14 -2.81 2.75
CA ILE A 53 -23.12 -3.23 1.72
C ILE A 53 -24.21 -2.19 1.48
N ASN A 54 -24.50 -1.34 2.47
CA ASN A 54 -25.51 -0.27 2.36
C ASN A 54 -24.95 0.97 1.64
N GLN A 55 -23.64 1.05 1.46
CA GLN A 55 -22.94 2.18 0.84
C GLN A 55 -21.87 1.69 -0.17
N PRO A 56 -22.26 0.97 -1.24
CA PRO A 56 -21.31 0.30 -2.14
C PRO A 56 -20.40 1.27 -2.91
N ASN A 57 -20.81 2.53 -3.05
CA ASN A 57 -20.03 3.57 -3.76
C ASN A 57 -19.30 4.54 -2.80
N LYS A 58 -19.23 4.20 -1.52
CA LYS A 58 -18.54 5.04 -0.55
C LYS A 58 -17.05 5.14 -0.88
N LYS A 59 -16.53 6.37 -0.84
CA LYS A 59 -15.09 6.65 -0.94
C LYS A 59 -14.47 6.64 0.44
N TYR A 60 -13.27 6.09 0.52
CA TYR A 60 -12.52 5.97 1.77
C TYR A 60 -11.21 6.73 1.68
N PRO A 61 -10.78 7.41 2.73
CA PRO A 61 -9.41 7.92 2.77
C PRO A 61 -8.42 6.74 2.75
N LEU A 62 -7.32 6.90 2.03
CA LEU A 62 -6.33 5.86 1.80
C LEU A 62 -5.06 6.10 2.59
N ILE A 63 -4.56 5.05 3.24
CA ILE A 63 -3.23 4.99 3.84
C ILE A 63 -2.37 4.03 2.99
N VAL A 64 -1.29 4.52 2.42
CA VAL A 64 -0.26 3.69 1.78
C VAL A 64 0.81 3.36 2.80
N GLY A 65 0.92 2.08 3.17
CA GLY A 65 1.95 1.59 4.07
C GLY A 65 3.21 1.22 3.30
N VAL A 66 4.35 1.68 3.78
CA VAL A 66 5.69 1.38 3.24
C VAL A 66 6.53 0.74 4.33
N ALA A 67 7.13 -0.41 4.02
CA ALA A 67 7.99 -1.11 4.97
C ALA A 67 9.32 -0.38 5.22
N GLY A 68 9.92 -0.60 6.38
CA GLY A 68 11.30 -0.21 6.67
C GLY A 68 12.32 -1.20 6.09
N SER A 69 13.62 -0.99 6.36
CA SER A 69 14.73 -1.78 5.81
C SER A 69 14.68 -3.29 6.10
N LEU A 70 13.97 -3.69 7.14
CA LEU A 70 13.74 -5.11 7.51
C LEU A 70 12.52 -5.72 6.80
N GLY A 71 11.86 -5.01 5.88
CA GLY A 71 10.62 -5.43 5.28
C GLY A 71 9.42 -5.29 6.22
N TRP A 72 8.30 -5.87 5.82
CA TRP A 72 7.08 -5.89 6.61
C TRP A 72 7.24 -6.77 7.85
N LYS A 73 6.81 -6.23 9.01
CA LYS A 73 6.85 -6.89 10.31
C LYS A 73 5.51 -6.74 11.02
N LYS A 74 5.30 -7.54 12.09
CA LYS A 74 4.03 -7.57 12.83
C LYS A 74 3.48 -6.18 13.17
N HIS A 75 4.31 -5.29 13.69
CA HIS A 75 3.86 -3.94 14.08
C HIS A 75 3.33 -3.11 12.91
N HIS A 76 3.84 -3.29 11.69
CA HIS A 76 3.30 -2.62 10.51
C HIS A 76 1.86 -3.10 10.22
N TYR A 77 1.62 -4.41 10.33
CA TYR A 77 0.27 -4.99 10.15
C TYR A 77 -0.68 -4.55 11.27
N ASP A 78 -0.19 -4.42 12.51
CA ASP A 78 -0.98 -3.90 13.63
C ASP A 78 -1.45 -2.45 13.34
N TYR A 79 -0.57 -1.60 12.75
CA TYR A 79 -0.96 -0.26 12.32
C TYR A 79 -1.97 -0.26 11.17
N LEU A 80 -1.78 -1.11 10.14
CA LEU A 80 -2.75 -1.23 9.06
C LEU A 80 -4.14 -1.63 9.59
N THR A 81 -4.18 -2.62 10.50
CA THR A 81 -5.42 -3.07 11.14
C THR A 81 -6.09 -1.93 11.92
N MET A 82 -5.33 -1.18 12.70
CA MET A 82 -5.83 -0.01 13.43
C MET A 82 -6.48 1.01 12.49
N TYR A 83 -5.84 1.35 11.36
CA TYR A 83 -6.41 2.28 10.39
C TYR A 83 -7.67 1.72 9.71
N GLN A 84 -7.69 0.43 9.39
CA GLN A 84 -8.88 -0.24 8.83
C GLN A 84 -10.06 -0.18 9.80
N GLU A 85 -9.83 -0.41 11.09
CA GLU A 85 -10.85 -0.30 12.14
C GLU A 85 -11.36 1.14 12.31
N LEU A 86 -10.53 2.14 12.01
CA LEU A 86 -10.92 3.56 11.98
C LEU A 86 -11.64 3.96 10.69
N GLY A 87 -11.83 3.04 9.74
CA GLY A 87 -12.58 3.28 8.50
C GLY A 87 -11.73 3.79 7.33
N PHE A 88 -10.40 3.62 7.38
CA PHE A 88 -9.52 3.92 6.25
C PHE A 88 -9.37 2.70 5.34
N ALA A 89 -9.26 2.94 4.03
CA ALA A 89 -8.66 1.97 3.14
C ALA A 89 -7.14 1.94 3.38
N THR A 90 -6.53 0.77 3.25
CA THR A 90 -5.08 0.62 3.41
C THR A 90 -4.48 -0.10 2.20
N PHE A 91 -3.27 0.28 1.83
CA PHE A 91 -2.50 -0.38 0.80
C PHE A 91 -1.14 -0.83 1.34
N GLU A 92 -0.96 -2.15 1.47
CA GLU A 92 0.32 -2.76 1.83
C GLU A 92 1.22 -2.79 0.59
N LEU A 93 2.12 -1.81 0.46
CA LEU A 93 3.03 -1.72 -0.67
C LEU A 93 4.18 -2.73 -0.52
N LYS A 94 4.31 -3.66 -1.47
CA LYS A 94 5.28 -4.78 -1.40
C LYS A 94 6.54 -4.48 -2.23
N SER A 95 7.18 -3.34 -2.04
CA SER A 95 8.35 -2.88 -2.81
C SER A 95 9.49 -3.90 -2.82
N PHE A 96 9.79 -4.51 -1.68
CA PHE A 96 10.88 -5.49 -1.55
C PHE A 96 10.49 -6.83 -2.19
N LYS A 97 9.34 -7.37 -1.83
CA LYS A 97 8.85 -8.65 -2.38
C LYS A 97 8.76 -8.62 -3.90
N SER A 98 8.32 -7.50 -4.46
CA SER A 98 8.22 -7.30 -5.92
C SER A 98 9.57 -7.33 -6.63
N ARG A 99 10.67 -7.17 -5.89
CA ARG A 99 12.05 -7.25 -6.37
C ARG A 99 12.80 -8.50 -5.88
N SER A 100 12.07 -9.45 -5.26
CA SER A 100 12.64 -10.67 -4.64
C SER A 100 13.69 -10.36 -3.55
N ILE A 101 13.47 -9.29 -2.80
CA ILE A 101 14.31 -8.83 -1.70
C ILE A 101 13.51 -8.94 -0.39
N GLU A 102 14.13 -9.44 0.66
CA GLU A 102 13.50 -9.54 1.99
C GLU A 102 13.89 -8.37 2.89
N SER A 103 15.12 -7.90 2.78
CA SER A 103 15.69 -6.87 3.64
C SER A 103 16.81 -6.12 2.91
N THR A 104 16.96 -4.85 3.21
CA THR A 104 18.04 -3.99 2.69
C THR A 104 19.04 -3.59 3.78
N VAL A 105 18.99 -4.22 4.95
CA VAL A 105 19.90 -3.90 6.07
C VAL A 105 21.36 -4.12 5.71
N GLY A 106 21.67 -5.15 4.95
CA GLY A 106 23.05 -5.44 4.49
C GLY A 106 23.48 -4.64 3.27
N ASP A 107 22.54 -4.20 2.43
CA ASP A 107 22.80 -3.45 1.20
C ASP A 107 21.56 -2.65 0.79
N GLN A 108 21.55 -1.37 1.11
CA GLN A 108 20.45 -0.45 0.78
C GLN A 108 20.36 -0.08 -0.70
N THR A 109 21.35 -0.50 -1.51
CA THR A 109 21.30 -0.25 -2.97
C THR A 109 20.43 -1.24 -3.71
N GLN A 110 20.09 -2.39 -3.12
CA GLN A 110 19.22 -3.39 -3.74
C GLN A 110 17.79 -2.88 -3.98
N VAL A 111 17.28 -2.10 -3.03
CA VAL A 111 16.04 -1.33 -3.20
C VAL A 111 16.26 0.04 -2.57
N THR A 112 16.48 1.04 -3.39
CA THR A 112 16.81 2.39 -2.90
C THR A 112 15.60 3.09 -2.29
N THR A 113 15.83 4.04 -1.42
CA THR A 113 14.77 4.91 -0.90
C THR A 113 14.03 5.64 -2.03
N ALA A 114 14.75 6.03 -3.09
CA ALA A 114 14.15 6.64 -4.27
C ALA A 114 13.16 5.70 -4.96
N ALA A 115 13.51 4.41 -5.13
CA ALA A 115 12.60 3.42 -5.69
C ALA A 115 11.35 3.21 -4.82
N MET A 116 11.50 3.13 -3.50
CA MET A 116 10.37 2.96 -2.56
C MET A 116 9.43 4.16 -2.59
N ILE A 117 9.96 5.38 -2.64
CA ILE A 117 9.16 6.61 -2.73
C ILE A 117 8.43 6.66 -4.08
N LEU A 118 9.10 6.32 -5.18
CA LEU A 118 8.46 6.24 -6.49
C LEU A 118 7.31 5.24 -6.48
N ASP A 119 7.51 4.06 -5.89
CA ASP A 119 6.46 3.04 -5.77
C ASP A 119 5.25 3.58 -4.99
N ALA A 120 5.48 4.30 -3.89
CA ALA A 120 4.41 4.87 -3.07
C ALA A 120 3.64 5.96 -3.84
N TYR A 121 4.31 6.83 -4.59
CA TYR A 121 3.64 7.82 -5.43
C TYR A 121 2.85 7.19 -6.57
N ARG A 122 3.37 6.13 -7.20
CA ARG A 122 2.64 5.37 -8.22
C ARG A 122 1.40 4.68 -7.66
N ALA A 123 1.48 4.16 -6.44
CA ALA A 123 0.33 3.60 -5.75
C ALA A 123 -0.74 4.67 -5.49
N LEU A 124 -0.36 5.84 -4.97
CA LEU A 124 -1.27 6.96 -4.75
C LEU A 124 -1.92 7.44 -6.05
N GLU A 125 -1.15 7.57 -7.13
CA GLU A 125 -1.65 7.97 -8.45
C GLU A 125 -2.71 6.98 -8.97
N LEU A 126 -2.40 5.68 -8.92
CA LEU A 126 -3.31 4.62 -9.37
C LEU A 126 -4.57 4.55 -8.52
N LEU A 127 -4.43 4.54 -7.19
CA LEU A 127 -5.53 4.30 -6.27
C LEU A 127 -6.41 5.54 -6.04
N SER A 128 -5.95 6.73 -6.38
CA SER A 128 -6.77 7.95 -6.31
C SER A 128 -7.96 7.94 -7.28
N VAL A 129 -7.90 7.11 -8.32
CA VAL A 129 -8.94 6.97 -9.36
C VAL A 129 -9.61 5.59 -9.38
N HIS A 130 -9.26 4.74 -8.43
CA HIS A 130 -9.74 3.35 -8.30
C HIS A 130 -11.16 3.24 -7.72
#